data_cc678c0b967c5bee7044ba5e5deddf61
#
_entry.id   cc678c0b967c5bee7044ba5e5deddf61
#
_cell.length_a   1.000
_cell.length_b   1.000
_cell.length_c   1.000
_cell.angle_alpha   90.00
_cell.angle_beta   90.00
_cell.angle_gamma   90.00
#
_symmetry.space_group_name_H-M   'P 1'
#
loop_
_entity.id
_entity.type
_entity.pdbx_description
1 polymer ?
#
loop_
_entity_poly.entity_id
_entity_poly.type
_entity_poly.pdbx_seq_one_letter_code
_entity_poly.pdbx_strand_id
1 'polypeptide(L)'
;IGSIELLNRLKLNVFKIPSGEINNIPYLRYIGSLRKKIILSTGMSNFQEVNDAVKILSQSGTKKKNISILHCNTEYPANVKKLNLMSIKYLKEKLKLRVGYSDHSIGHEASLISLALGATIFEKHFTLNKFAKGPDHKSSLSPKELIYYVKKLRLFNQSIGKYYKKPYNEELKNSAIVRKQIVASKHISIGERFTESNVTTKRAKKGISASHWDKIIGKVSKYNF
;
A
#
# COMPACT_ATOMS: atom_id res chain seq x y z
N ILE A 1 28.93 -5.12 -19.48
CA ILE A 1 28.33 -4.59 -20.73
C ILE A 1 27.86 -5.75 -21.61
N GLY A 2 28.65 -6.77 -21.90
CA GLY A 2 28.28 -7.87 -22.80
C GLY A 2 26.93 -8.54 -22.48
N SER A 3 26.62 -8.78 -21.20
CA SER A 3 25.30 -9.33 -20.81
C SER A 3 24.16 -8.38 -21.13
N ILE A 4 24.35 -7.06 -21.02
CA ILE A 4 23.32 -6.06 -21.37
C ILE A 4 23.08 -6.07 -22.88
N GLU A 5 24.14 -6.17 -23.68
CA GLU A 5 24.04 -6.25 -25.15
C GLU A 5 23.31 -7.51 -25.58
N LEU A 6 23.59 -8.66 -24.95
CA LEU A 6 22.86 -9.89 -25.20
C LEU A 6 21.37 -9.73 -24.93
N LEU A 7 21.03 -9.20 -23.73
CA LEU A 7 19.63 -8.96 -23.33
C LEU A 7 18.92 -7.96 -24.26
N ASN A 8 19.64 -6.93 -24.73
CA ASN A 8 19.10 -5.97 -25.70
C ASN A 8 18.86 -6.59 -27.06
N ARG A 9 19.78 -7.46 -27.55
CA ARG A 9 19.59 -8.26 -28.78
C ARG A 9 18.40 -9.21 -28.67
N LEU A 10 18.14 -9.77 -27.49
CA LEU A 10 16.94 -10.57 -27.19
C LEU A 10 15.68 -9.73 -27.08
N LYS A 11 15.74 -8.42 -27.36
CA LYS A 11 14.62 -7.46 -27.39
C LYS A 11 13.87 -7.36 -26.05
N LEU A 12 14.56 -7.53 -24.92
CA LEU A 12 13.92 -7.32 -23.63
C LEU A 12 13.47 -5.86 -23.47
N ASN A 13 12.29 -5.67 -22.92
CA ASN A 13 11.69 -4.35 -22.73
C ASN A 13 11.90 -3.77 -21.32
N VAL A 14 12.38 -4.59 -20.39
CA VAL A 14 12.62 -4.25 -18.98
C VAL A 14 13.97 -4.74 -18.55
N PHE A 15 14.77 -3.88 -17.94
CA PHE A 15 16.05 -4.22 -17.34
C PHE A 15 15.96 -4.11 -15.82
N LYS A 16 16.36 -5.17 -15.11
CA LYS A 16 16.53 -5.15 -13.66
C LYS A 16 18.00 -4.83 -13.35
N ILE A 17 18.20 -3.79 -12.54
CA ILE A 17 19.52 -3.38 -12.04
C ILE A 17 19.61 -3.80 -10.57
N PRO A 18 20.55 -4.67 -10.18
CA PRO A 18 20.74 -5.07 -8.79
C PRO A 18 21.34 -3.93 -7.95
N SER A 19 21.19 -4.01 -6.63
CA SER A 19 21.67 -2.98 -5.68
C SER A 19 23.17 -2.71 -5.77
N GLY A 20 23.99 -3.74 -6.07
CA GLY A 20 25.43 -3.60 -6.20
C GLY A 20 25.88 -2.73 -7.38
N GLU A 21 25.00 -2.47 -8.36
CA GLU A 21 25.33 -1.66 -9.54
C GLU A 21 24.87 -0.20 -9.42
N ILE A 22 24.31 0.20 -8.28
CA ILE A 22 23.70 1.54 -8.13
C ILE A 22 24.69 2.68 -8.25
N ASN A 23 25.96 2.46 -7.91
CA ASN A 23 27.06 3.42 -8.02
C ASN A 23 27.96 3.20 -9.25
N ASN A 24 27.64 2.21 -10.09
CA ASN A 24 28.36 1.93 -11.33
C ASN A 24 27.93 2.86 -12.46
N ILE A 25 28.48 4.07 -12.47
CA ILE A 25 28.09 5.14 -13.40
C ILE A 25 28.17 4.71 -14.88
N PRO A 26 29.26 4.08 -15.37
CA PRO A 26 29.34 3.63 -16.77
C PRO A 26 28.21 2.63 -17.12
N TYR A 27 27.91 1.70 -16.21
CA TYR A 27 26.84 0.72 -16.37
C TYR A 27 25.46 1.40 -16.43
N LEU A 28 25.18 2.34 -15.52
CA LEU A 28 23.94 3.10 -15.50
C LEU A 28 23.76 3.94 -16.77
N ARG A 29 24.81 4.60 -17.24
CA ARG A 29 24.77 5.37 -18.48
C ARG A 29 24.45 4.51 -19.68
N TYR A 30 25.08 3.34 -19.78
CA TYR A 30 24.83 2.43 -20.88
C TYR A 30 23.39 1.90 -20.88
N ILE A 31 22.88 1.42 -19.74
CA ILE A 31 21.48 0.97 -19.65
C ILE A 31 20.52 2.14 -19.92
N GLY A 32 20.80 3.31 -19.39
CA GLY A 32 19.98 4.53 -19.60
C GLY A 32 19.85 4.89 -21.07
N SER A 33 20.94 4.75 -21.85
CA SER A 33 20.94 5.05 -23.31
C SER A 33 20.05 4.10 -24.12
N LEU A 34 19.76 2.91 -23.62
CA LEU A 34 18.85 1.94 -24.27
C LEU A 34 17.38 2.37 -24.21
N ARG A 35 17.02 3.36 -23.40
CA ARG A 35 15.67 3.95 -23.27
C ARG A 35 14.57 2.95 -22.92
N LYS A 36 14.91 1.84 -22.29
CA LYS A 36 14.01 0.77 -21.87
C LYS A 36 13.36 1.08 -20.50
N LYS A 37 12.44 0.22 -20.07
CA LYS A 37 11.95 0.26 -18.68
C LYS A 37 13.03 -0.27 -17.75
N ILE A 38 13.19 0.37 -16.58
CA ILE A 38 14.22 0.02 -15.60
C ILE A 38 13.56 -0.24 -14.26
N ILE A 39 14.01 -1.30 -13.60
CA ILE A 39 13.72 -1.61 -12.20
C ILE A 39 15.05 -1.60 -11.46
N LEU A 40 15.27 -0.59 -10.60
CA LEU A 40 16.50 -0.39 -9.85
C LEU A 40 16.30 -0.78 -8.38
N SER A 41 17.06 -1.75 -7.88
CA SER A 41 17.13 -2.08 -6.46
C SER A 41 18.06 -1.15 -5.70
N THR A 42 17.74 -0.86 -4.43
CA THR A 42 18.39 0.18 -3.62
C THR A 42 18.97 -0.34 -2.30
N GLY A 43 19.24 -1.63 -2.19
CA GLY A 43 19.89 -2.18 -1.00
C GLY A 43 21.26 -1.54 -0.76
N MET A 44 21.63 -1.38 0.52
CA MET A 44 22.88 -0.73 0.97
C MET A 44 23.02 0.75 0.63
N SER A 45 22.01 1.37 -0.02
CA SER A 45 22.11 2.74 -0.51
C SER A 45 21.40 3.72 0.40
N ASN A 46 21.98 4.91 0.53
CA ASN A 46 21.29 6.08 1.08
C ASN A 46 20.45 6.79 -0.01
N PHE A 47 19.65 7.76 0.40
CA PHE A 47 18.76 8.48 -0.51
C PHE A 47 19.51 9.23 -1.62
N GLN A 48 20.68 9.81 -1.30
CA GLN A 48 21.46 10.58 -2.27
C GLN A 48 21.95 9.68 -3.41
N GLU A 49 22.47 8.51 -3.08
CA GLU A 49 22.94 7.51 -4.07
C GLU A 49 21.79 7.07 -4.99
N VAL A 50 20.62 6.79 -4.42
CA VAL A 50 19.43 6.43 -5.21
C VAL A 50 19.01 7.57 -6.14
N ASN A 51 18.97 8.81 -5.65
CA ASN A 51 18.59 9.97 -6.44
C ASN A 51 19.58 10.25 -7.57
N ASP A 52 20.88 10.07 -7.32
CA ASP A 52 21.92 10.29 -8.33
C ASP A 52 21.90 9.18 -9.40
N ALA A 53 21.67 7.93 -9.03
CA ALA A 53 21.46 6.85 -9.99
C ALA A 53 20.23 7.13 -10.90
N VAL A 54 19.13 7.60 -10.33
CA VAL A 54 17.93 8.01 -11.11
C VAL A 54 18.24 9.16 -12.06
N LYS A 55 19.01 10.17 -11.61
CA LYS A 55 19.44 11.28 -12.47
C LYS A 55 20.30 10.79 -13.64
N ILE A 56 21.30 9.94 -13.37
CA ILE A 56 22.19 9.38 -14.40
C ILE A 56 21.37 8.60 -15.44
N LEU A 57 20.49 7.70 -15.02
CA LEU A 57 19.62 6.95 -15.91
C LEU A 57 18.74 7.86 -16.78
N SER A 58 18.21 8.93 -16.18
CA SER A 58 17.33 9.87 -16.87
C SER A 58 18.09 10.74 -17.86
N GLN A 59 19.25 11.26 -17.47
CA GLN A 59 20.12 12.06 -18.34
C GLN A 59 20.69 11.25 -19.51
N SER A 60 20.88 9.95 -19.33
CA SER A 60 21.33 9.03 -20.38
C SER A 60 20.24 8.64 -21.38
N GLY A 61 18.98 9.01 -21.16
CA GLY A 61 17.90 8.85 -22.14
C GLY A 61 16.65 8.12 -21.66
N THR A 62 16.67 7.44 -20.51
CA THR A 62 15.47 6.77 -19.97
C THR A 62 14.51 7.79 -19.36
N LYS A 63 13.27 7.83 -19.85
CA LYS A 63 12.22 8.70 -19.28
C LYS A 63 11.94 8.32 -17.82
N LYS A 64 11.82 9.30 -16.91
CA LYS A 64 11.53 9.06 -15.47
C LYS A 64 10.36 8.13 -15.24
N LYS A 65 9.27 8.22 -16.00
CA LYS A 65 8.10 7.34 -15.92
C LYS A 65 8.41 5.85 -16.19
N ASN A 66 9.54 5.57 -16.82
CA ASN A 66 10.02 4.21 -17.12
C ASN A 66 10.99 3.68 -16.06
N ILE A 67 11.33 4.46 -15.03
CA ILE A 67 12.19 4.03 -13.92
C ILE A 67 11.29 3.66 -12.75
N SER A 68 11.51 2.49 -12.19
CA SER A 68 10.90 2.01 -10.96
C SER A 68 11.98 1.66 -9.94
N ILE A 69 11.73 1.91 -8.67
CA ILE A 69 12.67 1.70 -7.58
C ILE A 69 12.18 0.56 -6.70
N LEU A 70 13.04 -0.35 -6.31
CA LEU A 70 12.75 -1.36 -5.29
C LEU A 70 13.50 -1.04 -4.01
N HIS A 71 12.79 -0.81 -2.91
CA HIS A 71 13.38 -0.91 -1.59
C HIS A 71 13.75 -2.37 -1.31
N CYS A 72 14.91 -2.62 -0.74
CA CYS A 72 15.35 -3.96 -0.33
C CYS A 72 16.47 -3.91 0.73
N ASN A 73 16.62 -5.01 1.44
CA ASN A 73 17.75 -5.29 2.30
C ASN A 73 18.64 -6.36 1.65
N THR A 74 19.92 -6.37 1.98
CA THR A 74 20.90 -7.30 1.37
C THR A 74 21.31 -8.43 2.32
N GLU A 75 20.52 -8.69 3.35
CA GLU A 75 20.62 -9.90 4.20
C GLU A 75 19.70 -10.99 3.65
N TYR A 76 20.11 -12.26 3.66
CA TYR A 76 19.39 -13.42 3.13
C TYR A 76 19.37 -14.58 4.15
N PRO A 77 18.28 -14.78 4.94
CA PRO A 77 17.07 -13.97 5.00
C PRO A 77 17.27 -12.63 5.72
N ALA A 78 16.51 -11.64 5.32
CA ALA A 78 16.54 -10.32 5.95
C ALA A 78 15.85 -10.36 7.33
N ASN A 79 16.49 -9.71 8.31
CA ASN A 79 15.93 -9.59 9.65
C ASN A 79 14.75 -8.60 9.66
N VAL A 80 13.58 -9.07 10.09
CA VAL A 80 12.33 -8.29 10.11
C VAL A 80 12.48 -6.97 10.88
N LYS A 81 13.25 -6.93 11.97
CA LYS A 81 13.49 -5.72 12.77
C LYS A 81 14.30 -4.64 12.02
N LYS A 82 14.96 -5.00 10.92
CA LYS A 82 15.84 -4.10 10.15
C LYS A 82 15.29 -3.74 8.77
N LEU A 83 14.09 -4.19 8.40
CA LEU A 83 13.53 -4.00 7.06
C LEU A 83 13.27 -2.53 6.71
N ASN A 84 12.95 -1.70 7.69
CA ASN A 84 12.64 -0.27 7.50
C ASN A 84 11.67 -0.02 6.33
N LEU A 85 10.53 -0.70 6.33
CA LEU A 85 9.55 -0.65 5.22
C LEU A 85 8.99 0.76 4.96
N MET A 86 9.08 1.67 5.95
CA MET A 86 8.73 3.09 5.76
C MET A 86 9.56 3.78 4.67
N SER A 87 10.73 3.25 4.33
CA SER A 87 11.53 3.72 3.18
C SER A 87 10.77 3.68 1.87
N ILE A 88 9.80 2.76 1.70
CA ILE A 88 8.95 2.67 0.50
C ILE A 88 8.14 3.96 0.34
N LYS A 89 7.47 4.39 1.40
CA LYS A 89 6.70 5.65 1.41
C LYS A 89 7.60 6.85 1.18
N TYR A 90 8.74 6.90 1.88
CA TYR A 90 9.73 7.97 1.75
C TYR A 90 10.26 8.10 0.31
N LEU A 91 10.71 7.00 -0.30
CA LEU A 91 11.21 6.97 -1.68
C LEU A 91 10.13 7.41 -2.67
N LYS A 92 8.88 6.94 -2.49
CA LYS A 92 7.74 7.32 -3.34
C LYS A 92 7.46 8.82 -3.30
N GLU A 93 7.45 9.40 -2.10
CA GLU A 93 7.17 10.83 -1.90
C GLU A 93 8.29 11.73 -2.43
N LYS A 94 9.55 11.35 -2.19
CA LYS A 94 10.72 12.15 -2.57
C LYS A 94 11.05 12.06 -4.06
N LEU A 95 11.01 10.88 -4.63
CA LEU A 95 11.39 10.66 -6.04
C LEU A 95 10.21 10.86 -7.01
N LYS A 96 8.96 10.72 -6.51
CA LYS A 96 7.72 10.71 -7.32
C LYS A 96 7.78 9.67 -8.45
N LEU A 97 8.38 8.52 -8.16
CA LEU A 97 8.48 7.37 -9.04
C LEU A 97 7.62 6.22 -8.55
N ARG A 98 7.43 5.22 -9.41
CA ARG A 98 6.89 3.94 -8.99
C ARG A 98 7.87 3.25 -8.05
N VAL A 99 7.39 2.83 -6.89
CA VAL A 99 8.19 2.11 -5.90
C VAL A 99 7.63 0.70 -5.70
N GLY A 100 8.51 -0.24 -5.47
CA GLY A 100 8.22 -1.62 -5.12
C GLY A 100 9.09 -2.09 -3.96
N TYR A 101 9.03 -3.38 -3.70
CA TYR A 101 9.78 -4.03 -2.65
C TYR A 101 10.41 -5.32 -3.16
N SER A 102 11.72 -5.47 -2.97
CA SER A 102 12.45 -6.72 -3.16
C SER A 102 12.59 -7.38 -1.80
N ASP A 103 11.80 -8.42 -1.57
CA ASP A 103 11.59 -9.04 -0.27
C ASP A 103 12.52 -10.23 -0.06
N HIS A 104 13.51 -10.06 0.82
CA HIS A 104 14.45 -11.10 1.25
C HIS A 104 14.10 -11.67 2.64
N SER A 105 12.98 -11.25 3.24
CA SER A 105 12.51 -11.84 4.50
C SER A 105 11.84 -13.20 4.28
N ILE A 106 11.67 -13.96 5.35
CA ILE A 106 10.87 -15.19 5.32
C ILE A 106 9.39 -14.83 5.33
N GLY A 107 8.55 -15.61 4.63
CA GLY A 107 7.10 -15.41 4.60
C GLY A 107 6.67 -14.37 3.56
N HIS A 108 5.52 -13.74 3.80
CA HIS A 108 4.87 -12.80 2.90
C HIS A 108 4.37 -11.51 3.60
N GLU A 109 4.52 -11.44 4.90
CA GLU A 109 3.99 -10.37 5.74
C GLU A 109 4.64 -9.03 5.41
N ALA A 110 5.96 -9.01 5.24
CA ALA A 110 6.69 -7.80 4.86
C ALA A 110 6.21 -7.24 3.51
N SER A 111 5.93 -8.12 2.56
CA SER A 111 5.37 -7.72 1.26
C SER A 111 3.95 -7.18 1.37
N LEU A 112 3.09 -7.73 2.25
CA LEU A 112 1.75 -7.20 2.49
C LEU A 112 1.78 -5.80 3.14
N ILE A 113 2.68 -5.60 4.11
CA ILE A 113 2.91 -4.28 4.71
C ILE A 113 3.42 -3.31 3.64
N SER A 114 4.37 -3.73 2.82
CA SER A 114 4.93 -2.93 1.73
C SER A 114 3.86 -2.51 0.72
N LEU A 115 2.91 -3.40 0.41
CA LEU A 115 1.76 -3.11 -0.43
C LEU A 115 0.91 -1.97 0.18
N ALA A 116 0.61 -2.04 1.47
CA ALA A 116 -0.14 -0.99 2.18
C ALA A 116 0.62 0.35 2.20
N LEU A 117 1.95 0.33 2.23
CA LEU A 117 2.82 1.52 2.13
C LEU A 117 2.96 2.06 0.69
N GLY A 118 2.35 1.39 -0.28
CA GLY A 118 2.24 1.84 -1.66
C GLY A 118 3.25 1.24 -2.63
N ALA A 119 3.87 0.10 -2.27
CA ALA A 119 4.63 -0.70 -3.22
C ALA A 119 3.69 -1.30 -4.28
N THR A 120 4.14 -1.30 -5.54
CA THR A 120 3.37 -1.79 -6.69
C THR A 120 4.11 -2.85 -7.51
N ILE A 121 5.36 -3.11 -7.17
CA ILE A 121 6.22 -4.13 -7.80
C ILE A 121 6.80 -4.94 -6.65
N PHE A 122 6.76 -6.27 -6.78
CA PHE A 122 7.28 -7.19 -5.79
C PHE A 122 8.25 -8.16 -6.43
N GLU A 123 9.40 -8.32 -5.80
CA GLU A 123 10.44 -9.27 -6.19
C GLU A 123 10.69 -10.22 -5.01
N LYS A 124 10.81 -11.50 -5.27
CA LYS A 124 11.03 -12.52 -4.25
C LYS A 124 11.86 -13.65 -4.84
N HIS A 125 12.77 -14.19 -4.06
CA HIS A 125 13.54 -15.38 -4.45
C HIS A 125 12.61 -16.59 -4.63
N PHE A 126 12.88 -17.37 -5.65
CA PHE A 126 12.09 -18.54 -6.03
C PHE A 126 13.01 -19.75 -6.27
N THR A 127 12.60 -20.91 -5.83
CA THR A 127 13.31 -22.17 -6.06
C THR A 127 12.35 -23.33 -6.29
N LEU A 128 12.77 -24.28 -7.08
CA LEU A 128 12.06 -25.55 -7.22
C LEU A 128 12.31 -26.51 -6.05
N ASN A 129 13.46 -26.37 -5.35
CA ASN A 129 13.83 -27.20 -4.22
C ASN A 129 14.56 -26.37 -3.14
N LYS A 130 13.92 -26.17 -2.01
CA LYS A 130 14.48 -25.43 -0.85
C LYS A 130 15.67 -26.15 -0.19
N PHE A 131 15.84 -27.44 -0.44
CA PHE A 131 16.95 -28.25 0.07
C PHE A 131 18.14 -28.36 -0.91
N ALA A 132 18.06 -27.71 -2.06
CA ALA A 132 19.16 -27.68 -3.00
C ALA A 132 20.39 -26.98 -2.39
N LYS A 133 21.57 -27.33 -2.85
CA LYS A 133 22.83 -26.66 -2.43
C LYS A 133 22.87 -25.25 -3.00
N GLY A 134 23.16 -24.25 -2.17
CA GLY A 134 23.28 -22.84 -2.55
C GLY A 134 22.76 -21.90 -1.46
N PRO A 135 23.17 -20.63 -1.48
CA PRO A 135 22.90 -19.71 -0.37
C PRO A 135 21.42 -19.32 -0.24
N ASP A 136 20.68 -19.23 -1.34
CA ASP A 136 19.37 -18.57 -1.37
C ASP A 136 18.19 -19.54 -1.29
N HIS A 137 18.41 -20.85 -1.51
CA HIS A 137 17.31 -21.82 -1.61
C HIS A 137 16.43 -21.90 -0.34
N LYS A 138 17.03 -21.82 0.86
CA LYS A 138 16.31 -21.90 2.15
C LYS A 138 15.33 -20.73 2.35
N SER A 139 15.68 -19.54 1.89
CA SER A 139 14.86 -18.32 2.01
C SER A 139 13.94 -18.09 0.81
N SER A 140 14.10 -18.86 -0.26
CA SER A 140 13.29 -18.77 -1.47
C SER A 140 11.91 -19.37 -1.29
N LEU A 141 10.94 -18.86 -2.08
CA LEU A 141 9.62 -19.47 -2.17
C LEU A 141 9.65 -20.72 -3.06
N SER A 142 9.02 -21.79 -2.62
CA SER A 142 8.66 -22.93 -3.48
C SER A 142 7.52 -22.57 -4.43
N PRO A 143 7.21 -23.39 -5.46
CA PRO A 143 6.08 -23.13 -6.37
C PRO A 143 4.74 -22.93 -5.65
N LYS A 144 4.44 -23.76 -4.64
CA LYS A 144 3.21 -23.64 -3.85
C LYS A 144 3.17 -22.34 -3.04
N GLU A 145 4.28 -21.98 -2.39
CA GLU A 145 4.41 -20.76 -1.62
C GLU A 145 4.29 -19.51 -2.53
N LEU A 146 4.87 -19.54 -3.74
CA LEU A 146 4.77 -18.45 -4.70
C LEU A 146 3.32 -18.24 -5.18
N ILE A 147 2.59 -19.31 -5.48
CA ILE A 147 1.17 -19.24 -5.83
C ILE A 147 0.39 -18.57 -4.70
N TYR A 148 0.61 -19.00 -3.46
CA TYR A 148 -0.03 -18.44 -2.27
C TYR A 148 0.32 -16.97 -2.09
N TYR A 149 1.60 -16.61 -2.19
CA TYR A 149 2.13 -15.25 -2.10
C TYR A 149 1.44 -14.31 -3.11
N VAL A 150 1.41 -14.69 -4.38
CA VAL A 150 0.76 -13.90 -5.44
C VAL A 150 -0.74 -13.74 -5.19
N LYS A 151 -1.41 -14.83 -4.78
CA LYS A 151 -2.85 -14.81 -4.44
C LYS A 151 -3.13 -13.84 -3.29
N LYS A 152 -2.31 -13.86 -2.24
CA LYS A 152 -2.43 -12.95 -1.09
C LYS A 152 -2.22 -11.50 -1.50
N LEU A 153 -1.15 -11.17 -2.23
CA LEU A 153 -0.89 -9.80 -2.69
C LEU A 153 -2.05 -9.28 -3.55
N ARG A 154 -2.57 -10.08 -4.48
CA ARG A 154 -3.71 -9.68 -5.32
C ARG A 154 -4.98 -9.45 -4.51
N LEU A 155 -5.28 -10.33 -3.55
CA LEU A 155 -6.43 -10.19 -2.65
C LEU A 155 -6.34 -8.92 -1.80
N PHE A 156 -5.21 -8.73 -1.12
CA PHE A 156 -5.03 -7.57 -0.24
C PHE A 156 -4.92 -6.25 -1.00
N ASN A 157 -4.43 -6.26 -2.25
CA ASN A 157 -4.46 -5.07 -3.09
C ASN A 157 -5.89 -4.55 -3.33
N GLN A 158 -6.88 -5.43 -3.39
CA GLN A 158 -8.30 -5.04 -3.49
C GLN A 158 -8.83 -4.42 -2.19
N SER A 159 -8.23 -4.75 -1.05
CA SER A 159 -8.65 -4.26 0.28
C SER A 159 -8.10 -2.88 0.62
N ILE A 160 -7.07 -2.39 -0.08
CA ILE A 160 -6.44 -1.08 0.21
C ILE A 160 -7.45 0.06 -0.01
N GLY A 161 -8.34 -0.05 -1.00
CA GLY A 161 -9.35 0.95 -1.25
C GLY A 161 -8.79 2.31 -1.68
N LYS A 162 -9.45 3.38 -1.24
CA LYS A 162 -9.12 4.77 -1.60
C LYS A 162 -8.86 5.60 -0.33
N TYR A 163 -8.06 6.67 -0.46
CA TYR A 163 -7.69 7.55 0.65
C TYR A 163 -8.84 8.51 1.02
N TYR A 164 -9.98 7.93 1.42
CA TYR A 164 -11.10 8.67 2.02
C TYR A 164 -11.97 7.74 2.88
N LYS A 165 -12.71 8.29 3.84
CA LYS A 165 -13.66 7.53 4.67
C LYS A 165 -15.09 7.73 4.18
N LYS A 166 -15.66 6.70 3.56
CA LYS A 166 -17.06 6.67 3.13
C LYS A 166 -17.64 5.27 3.37
N PRO A 167 -18.84 5.15 3.90
CA PRO A 167 -19.50 3.85 4.03
C PRO A 167 -19.87 3.30 2.65
N TYR A 168 -19.82 1.99 2.51
CA TYR A 168 -20.38 1.27 1.37
C TYR A 168 -21.92 1.16 1.48
N ASN A 169 -22.58 0.81 0.40
CA ASN A 169 -24.05 0.72 0.35
C ASN A 169 -24.60 -0.29 1.37
N GLU A 170 -23.90 -1.38 1.62
CA GLU A 170 -24.22 -2.40 2.61
C GLU A 170 -24.19 -1.82 4.03
N GLU A 171 -23.20 -1.00 4.36
CA GLU A 171 -23.11 -0.32 5.65
C GLU A 171 -24.22 0.74 5.81
N LEU A 172 -24.62 1.41 4.73
CA LEU A 172 -25.72 2.38 4.77
C LEU A 172 -27.05 1.70 5.10
N LYS A 173 -27.33 0.52 4.55
CA LYS A 173 -28.51 -0.28 4.91
C LYS A 173 -28.50 -0.62 6.41
N ASN A 174 -27.36 -1.08 6.91
CA ASN A 174 -27.22 -1.39 8.34
C ASN A 174 -27.36 -0.13 9.23
N SER A 175 -26.89 1.03 8.76
CA SER A 175 -26.97 2.27 9.51
C SER A 175 -28.42 2.68 9.81
N ALA A 176 -29.34 2.43 8.88
CA ALA A 176 -30.76 2.72 9.05
C ALA A 176 -31.40 1.90 10.20
N ILE A 177 -30.85 0.70 10.46
CA ILE A 177 -31.36 -0.22 11.50
C ILE A 177 -30.67 0.05 12.84
N VAL A 178 -29.37 0.37 12.82
CA VAL A 178 -28.53 0.39 14.04
C VAL A 178 -28.44 1.79 14.66
N ARG A 179 -28.52 2.85 13.85
CA ARG A 179 -28.41 4.22 14.36
C ARG A 179 -29.59 4.58 15.23
N LYS A 180 -29.31 5.30 16.32
CA LYS A 180 -30.33 5.76 17.25
C LYS A 180 -31.07 6.99 16.70
N GLN A 181 -32.32 7.08 17.08
CA GLN A 181 -33.24 8.19 16.83
C GLN A 181 -33.62 8.83 18.16
N ILE A 182 -33.93 10.13 18.17
CA ILE A 182 -34.53 10.81 19.30
C ILE A 182 -36.00 10.38 19.35
N VAL A 183 -36.44 9.91 20.49
CA VAL A 183 -37.83 9.50 20.76
C VAL A 183 -38.28 10.03 22.11
N ALA A 184 -39.58 10.25 22.28
CA ALA A 184 -40.14 10.57 23.57
C ALA A 184 -39.90 9.42 24.57
N SER A 185 -39.49 9.74 25.78
CA SER A 185 -39.35 8.80 26.91
C SER A 185 -40.50 8.87 27.89
N LYS A 186 -41.29 9.98 27.79
CA LYS A 186 -42.50 10.26 28.55
C LYS A 186 -43.49 10.89 27.60
N HIS A 187 -44.75 11.01 28.03
CA HIS A 187 -45.73 11.83 27.31
C HIS A 187 -45.27 13.29 27.22
N ILE A 188 -45.37 13.88 26.05
CA ILE A 188 -45.00 15.27 25.76
C ILE A 188 -46.20 15.90 25.08
N SER A 189 -46.77 16.91 25.71
CA SER A 189 -47.93 17.64 25.18
C SER A 189 -47.51 18.67 24.13
N ILE A 190 -48.48 19.05 23.28
CA ILE A 190 -48.29 20.18 22.37
C ILE A 190 -47.99 21.45 23.19
N GLY A 191 -47.03 22.24 22.77
CA GLY A 191 -46.58 23.41 23.51
C GLY A 191 -45.50 23.13 24.59
N GLU A 192 -45.28 21.88 24.97
CA GLU A 192 -44.25 21.50 25.93
C GLU A 192 -42.84 21.52 25.27
N ARG A 193 -41.79 21.85 26.07
CA ARG A 193 -40.44 21.86 25.59
C ARG A 193 -39.81 20.47 25.65
N PHE A 194 -39.04 20.11 24.61
CA PHE A 194 -38.18 18.94 24.65
C PHE A 194 -37.02 19.16 25.62
N THR A 195 -36.88 18.25 26.58
CA THR A 195 -35.84 18.28 27.62
C THR A 195 -35.12 16.93 27.67
N GLU A 196 -33.94 16.88 28.29
CA GLU A 196 -33.21 15.62 28.50
C GLU A 196 -33.98 14.62 29.39
N SER A 197 -35.01 15.11 30.14
CA SER A 197 -35.83 14.27 31.00
C SER A 197 -37.05 13.65 30.29
N ASN A 198 -37.50 14.22 29.14
CA ASN A 198 -38.68 13.73 28.42
C ASN A 198 -38.38 13.15 27.03
N VAL A 199 -37.15 13.26 26.56
CA VAL A 199 -36.69 12.57 25.34
C VAL A 199 -35.50 11.66 25.64
N THR A 200 -35.27 10.66 24.80
CA THR A 200 -34.14 9.74 24.87
C THR A 200 -33.71 9.28 23.47
N THR A 201 -32.62 8.54 23.38
CA THR A 201 -32.17 7.96 22.10
C THR A 201 -32.33 6.45 22.10
N LYS A 202 -33.13 5.92 21.16
CA LYS A 202 -33.32 4.47 20.96
C LYS A 202 -33.20 4.09 19.49
N ARG A 203 -32.99 2.80 19.18
CA ARG A 203 -33.20 2.29 17.83
C ARG A 203 -34.68 2.28 17.56
N ALA A 204 -35.14 3.10 16.62
CA ALA A 204 -36.53 3.21 16.26
C ALA A 204 -36.68 3.26 14.73
N LYS A 205 -37.81 2.75 14.22
CA LYS A 205 -38.12 2.79 12.78
C LYS A 205 -38.39 4.21 12.28
N LYS A 206 -38.87 5.08 13.16
CA LYS A 206 -39.20 6.50 12.88
C LYS A 206 -38.66 7.36 14.02
N GLY A 207 -38.26 8.59 13.70
CA GLY A 207 -37.72 9.55 14.66
C GLY A 207 -36.75 10.50 13.99
N ILE A 208 -36.21 11.42 14.77
CA ILE A 208 -35.17 12.36 14.33
C ILE A 208 -33.80 11.75 14.69
N SER A 209 -32.85 11.81 13.78
CA SER A 209 -31.51 11.30 14.07
C SER A 209 -30.96 11.86 15.39
N ALA A 210 -30.36 11.00 16.21
CA ALA A 210 -29.70 11.38 17.46
C ALA A 210 -28.61 12.46 17.27
N SER A 211 -28.05 12.61 16.07
CA SER A 211 -27.11 13.69 15.75
C SER A 211 -27.70 15.10 15.79
N HIS A 212 -29.03 15.22 15.89
CA HIS A 212 -29.73 16.49 16.05
C HIS A 212 -30.13 16.78 17.50
N TRP A 213 -29.55 16.06 18.48
CA TRP A 213 -29.90 16.19 19.89
C TRP A 213 -29.93 17.64 20.35
N ASP A 214 -28.83 18.35 20.23
CA ASP A 214 -28.70 19.75 20.68
C ASP A 214 -29.61 20.73 19.90
N LYS A 215 -30.05 20.32 18.70
CA LYS A 215 -31.00 21.11 17.90
C LYS A 215 -32.45 20.92 18.33
N ILE A 216 -32.74 19.85 19.06
CA ILE A 216 -34.11 19.49 19.49
C ILE A 216 -34.36 19.94 20.94
N ILE A 217 -33.38 19.73 21.83
CA ILE A 217 -33.50 20.17 23.23
C ILE A 217 -33.82 21.67 23.29
N GLY A 218 -34.80 22.03 24.13
CA GLY A 218 -35.28 23.39 24.31
C GLY A 218 -36.33 23.86 23.30
N LYS A 219 -36.53 23.14 22.17
CA LYS A 219 -37.60 23.47 21.23
C LYS A 219 -38.96 23.06 21.79
N VAL A 220 -40.00 23.78 21.32
CA VAL A 220 -41.39 23.53 21.69
C VAL A 220 -41.99 22.48 20.77
N SER A 221 -42.68 21.51 21.35
CA SER A 221 -43.39 20.48 20.61
C SER A 221 -44.61 21.06 19.87
N LYS A 222 -44.75 20.69 18.61
CA LYS A 222 -45.92 21.03 17.79
C LYS A 222 -46.97 19.93 17.78
N TYR A 223 -46.70 18.79 18.39
CA TYR A 223 -47.56 17.61 18.42
C TYR A 223 -47.46 16.93 19.80
N ASN A 224 -48.45 16.10 20.09
CA ASN A 224 -48.38 15.20 21.25
C ASN A 224 -47.54 13.97 20.91
N PHE A 225 -46.69 13.52 21.84
CA PHE A 225 -45.87 12.32 21.72
C PHE A 225 -46.08 11.40 22.92
#